data_9b66be09281e4eeb97d4385bed36b2f6
#
_entry.id   9b66be09281e4eeb97d4385bed36b2f6
#
_cell.length_a   1.000
_cell.length_b   1.000
_cell.length_c   1.000
_cell.angle_alpha   90.00
_cell.angle_beta   90.00
_cell.angle_gamma   90.00
#
_symmetry.space_group_name_H-M   'P 1'
#
loop_
_entity.id
_entity.type
_entity.pdbx_description
1 polymer ?
#
loop_
_entity_poly.entity_id
_entity_poly.type
_entity_poly.pdbx_seq_one_letter_code
_entity_poly.pdbx_strand_id
1 'polypeptide(L)'
;MNGGRLGAWAAGFALAVMALLAACSGEGPAASDEIALIRPGLETGFSNGGWNLDRYPGLEPLKAGAEIVIADLAGPGIIRHIHTTRHHPAELFARGIVLEIWFDDAATPAVMSPLADFFGDGGNGRATDFGANLIECAPWSYNAYFAMPFRARARVVLRNDTDKDALNYSYVEWEKMPRWDDRYGYFHATFRRRTFRLLRDTSELFFEVRGSGHLLGRQFSVTTDDPLFRGFYYVMEGNNEVAIDGRERALDYLGTEDSFTFSWGFRKTYTGRFAGMPLVEPGEGGTPASLSIFRFHDHMPIRFRRSLSWRIDWGQERHMHGSKDFEDGIGRQSGDPERCWVDYASVFYWYQSEPGGYAHARLDAPAERRALMLHPNRVPAEERPRQK
;
A
#
# COMPACT_ATOMS: atom_id res chain seq x y z
N MET A 1 27.51 73.99 -23.43
CA MET A 1 28.20 73.39 -22.28
C MET A 1 27.22 72.68 -21.41
N ASN A 2 27.21 71.42 -21.42
CA ASN A 2 26.86 70.44 -20.41
C ASN A 2 26.49 69.12 -21.09
N GLY A 3 27.50 68.37 -21.43
CA GLY A 3 27.39 66.95 -21.78
C GLY A 3 27.96 66.14 -20.62
N GLY A 4 27.31 65.04 -20.36
CA GLY A 4 27.89 63.94 -19.60
C GLY A 4 27.32 63.72 -18.23
N ARG A 5 26.46 62.72 -18.13
CA ARG A 5 26.23 61.73 -17.01
C ARG A 5 24.99 60.89 -17.21
N LEU A 6 24.93 60.09 -18.26
CA LEU A 6 23.89 59.10 -18.44
C LEU A 6 24.42 57.69 -18.82
N GLY A 7 25.74 57.47 -18.71
CA GLY A 7 26.34 56.20 -19.16
C GLY A 7 26.67 55.17 -18.09
N ALA A 8 26.60 55.50 -16.78
CA ALA A 8 27.12 54.61 -15.72
C ALA A 8 26.09 53.75 -15.02
N TRP A 9 24.79 54.01 -15.19
CA TRP A 9 23.71 53.26 -14.51
C TRP A 9 23.16 52.09 -15.30
N ALA A 10 23.34 52.10 -16.62
CA ALA A 10 22.83 50.99 -17.48
C ALA A 10 23.72 49.74 -17.46
N ALA A 11 25.03 49.89 -17.21
CA ALA A 11 25.96 48.75 -17.16
C ALA A 11 25.88 47.95 -15.84
N GLY A 12 25.54 48.62 -14.73
CA GLY A 12 25.38 47.95 -13.41
C GLY A 12 24.12 47.10 -13.31
N PHE A 13 23.04 47.49 -14.00
CA PHE A 13 21.77 46.72 -13.97
C PHE A 13 21.82 45.47 -14.84
N ALA A 14 22.54 45.52 -15.98
CA ALA A 14 22.72 44.38 -16.86
C ALA A 14 23.59 43.28 -16.27
N LEU A 15 24.63 43.62 -15.50
CA LEU A 15 25.47 42.65 -14.80
C LEU A 15 24.79 42.01 -13.57
N ALA A 16 23.92 42.74 -12.86
CA ALA A 16 23.14 42.19 -11.74
C ALA A 16 22.03 41.24 -12.22
N VAL A 17 21.39 41.51 -13.36
CA VAL A 17 20.37 40.62 -13.95
C VAL A 17 21.01 39.37 -14.56
N MET A 18 22.19 39.43 -15.14
CA MET A 18 22.94 38.26 -15.60
C MET A 18 23.45 37.40 -14.44
N ALA A 19 23.83 37.99 -13.32
CA ALA A 19 24.23 37.22 -12.12
C ALA A 19 23.02 36.53 -11.43
N LEU A 20 21.81 37.10 -11.50
CA LEU A 20 20.59 36.46 -11.00
C LEU A 20 20.07 35.36 -11.94
N LEU A 21 20.29 35.46 -13.24
CA LEU A 21 19.92 34.43 -14.20
C LEU A 21 20.90 33.25 -14.25
N ALA A 22 22.14 33.44 -13.88
CA ALA A 22 23.14 32.38 -13.75
C ALA A 22 23.01 31.55 -12.46
N ALA A 23 22.22 32.01 -11.48
CA ALA A 23 21.96 31.27 -10.24
C ALA A 23 20.80 30.26 -10.33
N CYS A 24 20.08 30.20 -11.46
CA CYS A 24 18.89 29.30 -11.63
C CYS A 24 19.08 28.21 -12.68
N SER A 25 20.25 28.00 -13.27
CA SER A 25 20.51 26.95 -14.24
C SER A 25 21.54 25.92 -13.79
N GLY A 26 21.49 25.55 -12.51
CA GLY A 26 22.02 24.25 -12.10
C GLY A 26 20.97 23.19 -12.40
N GLU A 27 20.88 22.68 -13.63
CA GLU A 27 20.22 21.41 -13.85
C GLU A 27 20.91 20.40 -12.94
N GLY A 28 20.17 19.91 -11.92
CA GLY A 28 20.65 18.80 -11.13
C GLY A 28 20.89 17.59 -12.06
N PRO A 29 21.74 16.65 -11.64
CA PRO A 29 22.00 15.46 -12.46
C PRO A 29 20.68 14.80 -12.84
N ALA A 30 20.60 14.24 -14.03
CA ALA A 30 19.45 13.48 -14.47
C ALA A 30 19.15 12.39 -13.43
N ALA A 31 17.85 12.04 -13.23
CA ALA A 31 17.44 11.05 -12.24
C ALA A 31 18.17 9.69 -12.42
N SER A 32 18.60 9.37 -13.65
CA SER A 32 19.43 8.21 -13.97
C SER A 32 20.84 8.27 -13.40
N ASP A 33 21.37 9.47 -13.16
CA ASP A 33 22.75 9.67 -12.71
C ASP A 33 22.85 9.78 -11.18
N GLU A 34 21.71 9.90 -10.49
CA GLU A 34 21.67 10.03 -9.02
C GLU A 34 22.33 8.85 -8.30
N ILE A 35 22.24 7.65 -8.85
CA ILE A 35 22.85 6.46 -8.26
C ILE A 35 24.40 6.51 -8.29
N ALA A 36 24.96 7.24 -9.24
CA ALA A 36 26.42 7.42 -9.37
C ALA A 36 27.00 8.50 -8.45
N LEU A 37 26.14 9.28 -7.79
CA LEU A 37 26.61 10.35 -6.91
C LEU A 37 27.18 9.78 -5.61
N ILE A 38 28.44 10.10 -5.35
CA ILE A 38 29.05 9.85 -4.04
C ILE A 38 28.49 10.90 -3.07
N ARG A 39 27.76 10.41 -2.06
CA ARG A 39 27.12 11.25 -1.03
C ARG A 39 27.88 11.12 0.29
N PRO A 40 28.90 11.94 0.54
CA PRO A 40 29.65 11.91 1.79
C PRO A 40 28.71 12.28 2.95
N GLY A 41 28.80 11.53 4.03
CA GLY A 41 27.96 11.70 5.22
C GLY A 41 26.71 10.83 5.28
N LEU A 42 26.41 10.04 4.25
CA LEU A 42 25.51 8.89 4.38
C LEU A 42 26.31 7.67 4.83
N GLU A 43 25.79 6.94 5.81
CA GLU A 43 26.39 5.72 6.30
C GLU A 43 25.40 4.56 6.10
N THR A 44 25.85 3.48 5.48
CA THR A 44 25.03 2.27 5.31
C THR A 44 24.87 1.55 6.64
N GLY A 45 23.63 1.23 6.98
CA GLY A 45 23.25 0.45 8.15
C GLY A 45 22.51 -0.84 7.79
N PHE A 46 22.62 -1.84 8.64
CA PHE A 46 21.95 -3.12 8.51
C PHE A 46 21.43 -3.59 9.87
N SER A 47 20.19 -4.06 9.93
CA SER A 47 19.58 -4.64 11.13
C SER A 47 18.81 -5.90 10.74
N ASN A 48 18.90 -6.93 11.54
CA ASN A 48 18.39 -8.25 11.20
C ASN A 48 17.56 -8.96 12.29
N GLY A 49 17.06 -8.24 13.25
CA GLY A 49 16.23 -8.83 14.31
C GLY A 49 16.95 -9.83 15.20
N GLY A 50 18.29 -9.78 15.26
CA GLY A 50 19.11 -10.58 16.16
C GLY A 50 19.48 -11.97 15.64
N TRP A 51 19.59 -12.18 14.33
CA TRP A 51 20.14 -13.41 13.79
C TRP A 51 21.52 -13.70 14.34
N ASN A 52 21.75 -14.94 14.74
CA ASN A 52 23.10 -15.41 15.02
C ASN A 52 23.69 -15.98 13.72
N LEU A 53 24.61 -15.25 13.11
CA LEU A 53 25.25 -15.64 11.85
C LEU A 53 26.23 -16.82 11.98
N ASP A 54 26.63 -17.14 13.23
CA ASP A 54 27.60 -18.22 13.50
C ASP A 54 26.92 -19.59 13.68
N ARG A 55 25.60 -19.66 13.62
CA ARG A 55 24.86 -20.92 13.70
C ARG A 55 23.64 -20.95 12.78
N TYR A 56 23.32 -22.12 12.29
CA TYR A 56 22.11 -22.38 11.52
C TYR A 56 21.10 -23.16 12.40
N PRO A 57 19.81 -22.75 12.42
CA PRO A 57 19.15 -21.71 11.63
C PRO A 57 19.38 -20.26 12.10
N GLY A 58 20.19 -19.98 13.07
CA GLY A 58 20.58 -18.61 13.44
C GLY A 58 19.54 -17.74 14.15
N LEU A 59 18.28 -18.13 14.15
CA LEU A 59 17.15 -17.35 14.66
C LEU A 59 16.26 -18.22 15.54
N GLU A 60 15.82 -17.66 16.66
CA GLU A 60 14.72 -18.23 17.43
C GLU A 60 13.39 -18.03 16.71
N PRO A 61 12.46 -19.00 16.79
CA PRO A 61 11.15 -18.85 16.19
C PRO A 61 10.42 -17.60 16.72
N LEU A 62 9.70 -16.92 15.84
CA LEU A 62 8.69 -15.93 16.21
C LEU A 62 7.52 -16.68 16.85
N LYS A 63 7.49 -16.76 18.18
CA LYS A 63 6.52 -17.53 18.94
C LYS A 63 5.09 -17.07 18.70
N ALA A 64 4.15 -18.00 18.86
CA ALA A 64 2.73 -17.69 18.87
C ALA A 64 2.42 -16.58 19.89
N GLY A 65 1.70 -15.55 19.48
CA GLY A 65 1.34 -14.40 20.32
C GLY A 65 2.49 -13.46 20.69
N ALA A 66 3.70 -13.68 20.15
CA ALA A 66 4.87 -12.84 20.44
C ALA A 66 5.19 -11.85 19.32
N GLU A 67 6.12 -10.94 19.62
CA GLU A 67 6.68 -10.00 18.66
C GLU A 67 8.21 -10.07 18.64
N ILE A 68 8.81 -9.69 17.53
CA ILE A 68 10.24 -9.42 17.41
C ILE A 68 10.48 -8.04 16.84
N VAL A 69 11.50 -7.37 17.35
CA VAL A 69 11.99 -6.10 16.79
C VAL A 69 13.07 -6.43 15.76
N ILE A 70 12.76 -6.24 14.48
CA ILE A 70 13.73 -6.51 13.41
C ILE A 70 14.67 -5.34 13.17
N ALA A 71 14.26 -4.12 13.57
CA ALA A 71 15.12 -2.95 13.58
C ALA A 71 14.69 -1.97 14.65
N ASP A 72 15.69 -1.35 15.32
CA ASP A 72 15.54 -0.23 16.24
C ASP A 72 16.69 0.74 15.94
N LEU A 73 16.39 1.75 15.14
CA LEU A 73 17.37 2.58 14.46
C LEU A 73 17.40 3.99 15.05
N ALA A 74 18.59 4.45 15.44
CA ALA A 74 18.79 5.84 15.87
C ALA A 74 18.99 6.74 14.65
N GLY A 75 18.16 7.78 14.54
CA GLY A 75 18.17 8.72 13.42
C GLY A 75 19.11 9.92 13.58
N PRO A 76 19.05 10.85 12.62
CA PRO A 76 18.17 10.77 11.45
C PRO A 76 18.64 9.74 10.42
N GLY A 77 17.68 9.14 9.71
CA GLY A 77 17.97 8.12 8.73
C GLY A 77 16.84 7.87 7.73
N ILE A 78 17.10 6.97 6.79
CA ILE A 78 16.12 6.52 5.80
C ILE A 78 16.21 5.00 5.69
N ILE A 79 15.13 4.27 5.99
CA ILE A 79 15.02 2.86 5.62
C ILE A 79 14.89 2.80 4.10
N ARG A 80 15.67 1.93 3.46
CA ARG A 80 15.69 1.76 2.01
C ARG A 80 15.11 0.43 1.56
N HIS A 81 15.25 -0.59 2.40
CA HIS A 81 14.80 -1.92 2.07
C HIS A 81 14.36 -2.67 3.33
N ILE A 82 13.25 -3.35 3.23
CA ILE A 82 12.79 -4.34 4.22
C ILE A 82 12.64 -5.67 3.51
N HIS A 83 13.38 -6.66 3.96
CA HIS A 83 13.24 -8.05 3.56
C HIS A 83 12.64 -8.89 4.66
N THR A 84 11.74 -9.82 4.29
CA THR A 84 11.25 -10.84 5.20
C THR A 84 10.92 -12.13 4.46
N THR A 85 11.06 -13.27 5.12
CA THR A 85 10.65 -14.55 4.53
C THR A 85 9.14 -14.61 4.37
N ARG A 86 8.70 -15.18 3.26
CA ARG A 86 7.32 -15.54 2.98
C ARG A 86 7.07 -16.92 3.59
N HIS A 87 6.20 -16.98 4.57
CA HIS A 87 5.93 -18.23 5.27
C HIS A 87 5.21 -19.26 4.40
N HIS A 88 5.48 -20.52 4.71
CA HIS A 88 4.80 -21.64 4.08
C HIS A 88 4.21 -22.57 5.16
N PRO A 89 2.93 -22.89 5.11
CA PRO A 89 1.93 -22.41 4.13
C PRO A 89 1.59 -20.94 4.36
N ALA A 90 1.63 -20.16 3.30
CA ALA A 90 1.40 -18.73 3.37
C ALA A 90 0.00 -18.39 3.90
N GLU A 91 -1.00 -19.19 3.56
CA GLU A 91 -2.39 -19.01 3.99
C GLU A 91 -2.55 -19.01 5.52
N LEU A 92 -1.72 -19.76 6.25
CA LEU A 92 -1.78 -19.81 7.70
C LEU A 92 -1.26 -18.52 8.34
N PHE A 93 -0.19 -17.95 7.78
CA PHE A 93 0.53 -16.84 8.39
C PHE A 93 0.28 -15.50 7.73
N ALA A 94 -0.23 -15.47 6.50
CA ALA A 94 -0.28 -14.27 5.66
C ALA A 94 -0.92 -13.05 6.34
N ARG A 95 -2.05 -13.22 6.99
CA ARG A 95 -2.72 -12.17 7.80
C ARG A 95 -2.56 -12.33 9.30
N GLY A 96 -1.91 -13.38 9.73
CA GLY A 96 -1.61 -13.64 11.13
C GLY A 96 -0.32 -12.96 11.59
N ILE A 97 0.62 -12.73 10.69
CA ILE A 97 1.81 -11.93 10.98
C ILE A 97 1.51 -10.48 10.62
N VAL A 98 1.81 -9.56 11.54
CA VAL A 98 1.56 -8.12 11.38
C VAL A 98 2.90 -7.38 11.34
N LEU A 99 3.04 -6.50 10.34
CA LEU A 99 4.13 -5.54 10.28
C LEU A 99 3.69 -4.24 10.93
N GLU A 100 4.50 -3.74 11.86
CA GLU A 100 4.36 -2.43 12.48
C GLU A 100 5.64 -1.63 12.31
N ILE A 101 5.51 -0.36 11.93
CA ILE A 101 6.64 0.58 11.88
C ILE A 101 6.26 1.84 12.64
N TRP A 102 7.15 2.22 13.55
CA TRP A 102 7.00 3.37 14.43
C TRP A 102 8.09 4.38 14.13
N PHE A 103 7.75 5.66 14.08
CA PHE A 103 8.72 6.74 13.89
C PHE A 103 8.64 7.73 15.05
N ASP A 104 9.81 8.20 15.50
CA ASP A 104 10.00 9.38 16.35
C ASP A 104 9.11 9.42 17.61
N ASP A 105 9.02 8.32 18.34
CA ASP A 105 8.25 8.19 19.58
C ASP A 105 6.74 8.52 19.43
N ALA A 106 6.20 8.39 18.23
CA ALA A 106 4.76 8.53 17.99
C ALA A 106 3.97 7.52 18.84
N ALA A 107 2.80 7.94 19.32
CA ALA A 107 1.94 7.11 20.17
C ALA A 107 1.31 5.91 19.43
N THR A 108 1.29 5.96 18.10
CA THR A 108 0.71 4.93 17.22
C THR A 108 1.65 4.62 16.06
N PRO A 109 1.68 3.37 15.55
CA PRO A 109 2.52 3.05 14.42
C PRO A 109 2.08 3.80 13.16
N ALA A 110 3.03 4.23 12.35
CA ALA A 110 2.78 4.80 11.03
C ALA A 110 2.40 3.71 10.02
N VAL A 111 2.92 2.51 10.20
CA VAL A 111 2.57 1.33 9.41
C VAL A 111 1.96 0.29 10.32
N MET A 112 0.77 -0.18 9.98
CA MET A 112 0.11 -1.33 10.62
C MET A 112 -0.66 -2.10 9.57
N SER A 113 -0.16 -3.27 9.20
CA SER A 113 -0.76 -4.12 8.17
C SER A 113 -0.42 -5.59 8.39
N PRO A 114 -1.31 -6.52 8.05
CA PRO A 114 -0.90 -7.89 7.84
C PRO A 114 0.24 -7.95 6.84
N LEU A 115 1.20 -8.84 7.10
CA LEU A 115 2.45 -8.89 6.34
C LEU A 115 2.22 -9.12 4.85
N ALA A 116 1.42 -10.13 4.50
CA ALA A 116 1.15 -10.45 3.10
C ALA A 116 0.43 -9.30 2.36
N ASP A 117 -0.56 -8.68 3.00
CA ASP A 117 -1.27 -7.56 2.40
C ASP A 117 -0.36 -6.34 2.22
N PHE A 118 0.57 -6.08 3.15
CA PHE A 118 1.55 -5.00 2.98
C PHE A 118 2.43 -5.20 1.73
N PHE A 119 2.78 -6.44 1.42
CA PHE A 119 3.58 -6.76 0.24
C PHE A 119 2.75 -7.07 -1.01
N GLY A 120 1.43 -6.93 -0.94
CA GLY A 120 0.55 -7.16 -2.09
C GLY A 120 0.36 -8.63 -2.48
N ASP A 121 0.68 -9.56 -1.57
CA ASP A 121 0.55 -11.02 -1.78
C ASP A 121 -0.91 -11.51 -1.64
N GLY A 122 -1.80 -10.76 -2.13
CA GLY A 122 -3.23 -10.97 -2.34
C GLY A 122 -3.95 -11.98 -1.46
N GLY A 123 -4.63 -11.48 -0.46
CA GLY A 123 -5.59 -12.25 0.33
C GLY A 123 -5.09 -13.59 0.86
N ASN A 124 -4.43 -13.59 2.02
CA ASN A 124 -3.91 -14.80 2.68
C ASN A 124 -2.73 -15.48 1.96
N GLY A 125 -1.89 -14.70 1.28
CA GLY A 125 -0.67 -15.22 0.67
C GLY A 125 -0.90 -16.13 -0.53
N ARG A 126 -2.00 -15.94 -1.25
CA ARG A 126 -2.35 -16.75 -2.43
C ARG A 126 -1.89 -16.15 -3.74
N ALA A 127 -1.34 -14.93 -3.73
CA ALA A 127 -0.82 -14.32 -4.93
C ALA A 127 0.40 -15.07 -5.47
N THR A 128 0.59 -14.98 -6.77
CA THR A 128 1.78 -15.48 -7.45
C THR A 128 2.98 -14.55 -7.22
N ASP A 129 4.16 -15.03 -7.56
CA ASP A 129 5.36 -14.20 -7.54
C ASP A 129 5.23 -13.04 -8.53
N PHE A 130 5.65 -11.86 -8.10
CA PHE A 130 5.61 -10.66 -8.93
C PHE A 130 6.64 -9.62 -8.46
N GLY A 131 6.95 -8.66 -9.32
CA GLY A 131 7.80 -7.52 -9.00
C GLY A 131 7.19 -6.22 -9.53
N ALA A 132 7.30 -5.16 -8.71
CA ALA A 132 7.00 -3.78 -9.04
C ALA A 132 8.12 -2.87 -8.53
N ASN A 133 8.03 -1.56 -8.79
CA ASN A 133 9.09 -0.64 -8.35
C ASN A 133 9.31 -0.62 -6.83
N LEU A 134 8.24 -0.75 -6.06
CA LEU A 134 8.26 -0.49 -4.62
C LEU A 134 8.05 -1.72 -3.76
N ILE A 135 7.53 -2.80 -4.33
CA ILE A 135 7.36 -4.09 -3.66
C ILE A 135 7.65 -5.24 -4.60
N GLU A 136 8.09 -6.34 -4.02
CA GLU A 136 8.35 -7.59 -4.72
C GLU A 136 7.94 -8.77 -3.84
N CYS A 137 7.18 -9.69 -4.41
CA CYS A 137 6.93 -11.02 -3.88
C CYS A 137 7.76 -12.01 -4.71
N ALA A 138 8.93 -12.35 -4.22
CA ALA A 138 9.80 -13.36 -4.83
C ALA A 138 9.50 -14.74 -4.22
N PRO A 139 9.96 -15.84 -4.84
CA PRO A 139 9.86 -17.15 -4.23
C PRO A 139 10.41 -17.14 -2.80
N TRP A 140 9.57 -17.44 -1.81
CA TRP A 140 9.92 -17.50 -0.39
C TRP A 140 10.28 -16.18 0.29
N SER A 141 10.12 -15.03 -0.37
CA SER A 141 10.46 -13.74 0.21
C SER A 141 9.53 -12.59 -0.17
N TYR A 142 9.48 -11.60 0.72
CA TYR A 142 8.88 -10.31 0.49
C TYR A 142 9.95 -9.22 0.56
N ASN A 143 9.90 -8.27 -0.35
CA ASN A 143 10.81 -7.13 -0.40
C ASN A 143 10.04 -5.83 -0.58
N ALA A 144 10.37 -4.81 0.21
CA ALA A 144 9.82 -3.47 0.09
C ALA A 144 10.95 -2.45 -0.06
N TYR A 145 10.84 -1.59 -1.06
CA TYR A 145 11.84 -0.59 -1.45
C TYR A 145 11.35 0.85 -1.22
N PHE A 146 10.35 1.03 -0.37
CA PHE A 146 9.90 2.36 0.01
C PHE A 146 11.02 3.11 0.75
N ALA A 147 11.28 4.37 0.36
CA ALA A 147 12.10 5.25 1.18
C ALA A 147 11.31 5.66 2.43
N MET A 148 11.76 5.29 3.62
CA MET A 148 11.08 5.59 4.88
C MET A 148 11.97 6.46 5.75
N PRO A 149 11.93 7.81 5.57
CA PRO A 149 12.72 8.73 6.39
C PRO A 149 12.22 8.80 7.82
N PHE A 150 13.13 8.98 8.78
CA PHE A 150 12.84 9.20 10.18
C PHE A 150 13.85 10.20 10.80
N ARG A 151 13.35 11.03 11.72
CA ARG A 151 14.13 12.14 12.28
C ARG A 151 14.98 11.69 13.47
N ALA A 152 14.40 10.95 14.39
CA ALA A 152 15.06 10.56 15.63
C ALA A 152 15.16 9.05 15.79
N ARG A 153 14.12 8.30 15.44
CA ARG A 153 14.07 6.85 15.64
C ARG A 153 13.15 6.18 14.64
N ALA A 154 13.50 4.96 14.21
CA ALA A 154 12.58 4.05 13.55
C ALA A 154 12.62 2.69 14.21
N ARG A 155 11.45 2.13 14.55
CA ARG A 155 11.31 0.78 15.11
C ARG A 155 10.43 -0.05 14.17
N VAL A 156 10.95 -1.18 13.71
CA VAL A 156 10.26 -2.12 12.81
C VAL A 156 10.02 -3.42 13.56
N VAL A 157 8.77 -3.85 13.63
CA VAL A 157 8.31 -4.97 14.45
C VAL A 157 7.50 -5.95 13.60
N LEU A 158 7.72 -7.24 13.81
CA LEU A 158 6.82 -8.29 13.39
C LEU A 158 6.14 -8.89 14.61
N ARG A 159 4.80 -8.96 14.57
CA ARG A 159 3.97 -9.59 15.60
C ARG A 159 3.27 -10.81 15.01
N ASN A 160 3.31 -11.91 15.76
CA ASN A 160 2.63 -13.15 15.37
C ASN A 160 1.30 -13.28 16.14
N ASP A 161 0.21 -12.94 15.50
CA ASP A 161 -1.14 -13.07 16.07
C ASP A 161 -1.77 -14.46 15.82
N THR A 162 -0.95 -15.48 15.47
CA THR A 162 -1.41 -16.87 15.30
C THR A 162 -1.17 -17.71 16.53
N ASP A 163 -1.71 -18.91 16.53
CA ASP A 163 -1.49 -19.94 17.54
C ASP A 163 -0.31 -20.89 17.21
N LYS A 164 0.47 -20.56 16.17
CA LYS A 164 1.61 -21.35 15.72
C LYS A 164 2.89 -20.53 15.72
N ASP A 165 3.99 -21.18 16.09
CA ASP A 165 5.30 -20.58 15.92
C ASP A 165 5.63 -20.41 14.43
N ALA A 166 6.24 -19.28 14.11
CA ALA A 166 6.68 -18.95 12.77
C ALA A 166 8.22 -18.82 12.74
N LEU A 167 8.84 -19.41 11.75
CA LEU A 167 10.26 -19.15 11.48
C LEU A 167 10.34 -17.98 10.50
N ASN A 168 11.01 -16.90 10.92
CA ASN A 168 11.11 -15.71 10.12
C ASN A 168 12.53 -15.18 10.07
N TYR A 169 13.04 -14.96 8.86
CA TYR A 169 14.30 -14.27 8.62
C TYR A 169 13.99 -12.93 7.97
N SER A 170 14.30 -11.86 8.71
CA SER A 170 14.02 -10.48 8.26
C SER A 170 15.23 -9.60 8.48
N TYR A 171 15.40 -8.64 7.62
CA TYR A 171 16.40 -7.59 7.80
C TYR A 171 15.91 -6.26 7.21
N VAL A 172 16.55 -5.20 7.67
CA VAL A 172 16.31 -3.83 7.25
C VAL A 172 17.64 -3.23 6.83
N GLU A 173 17.70 -2.73 5.60
CA GLU A 173 18.81 -1.92 5.09
C GLU A 173 18.39 -0.45 5.13
N TRP A 174 19.27 0.39 5.64
CA TRP A 174 18.99 1.80 5.85
C TRP A 174 20.23 2.66 5.69
N GLU A 175 20.03 3.95 5.55
CA GLU A 175 21.08 4.95 5.52
C GLU A 175 20.92 5.89 6.70
N LYS A 176 21.98 6.07 7.49
CA LYS A 176 22.05 7.12 8.48
C LYS A 176 22.37 8.44 7.78
N MET A 177 21.61 9.47 8.10
CA MET A 177 21.80 10.81 7.56
C MET A 177 22.58 11.70 8.52
N PRO A 178 23.40 12.65 8.03
CA PRO A 178 24.10 13.59 8.88
C PRO A 178 23.16 14.62 9.54
N ARG A 179 22.01 14.86 8.95
CA ARG A 179 20.98 15.77 9.46
C ARG A 179 19.61 15.44 8.85
N TRP A 180 18.57 15.81 9.58
CA TRP A 180 17.20 15.76 9.07
C TRP A 180 16.96 16.86 8.02
N ASP A 181 16.10 16.59 7.05
CA ASP A 181 15.58 17.55 6.09
C ASP A 181 14.05 17.64 6.26
N ASP A 182 13.55 18.81 6.65
CA ASP A 182 12.12 19.02 6.94
C ASP A 182 11.21 18.89 5.69
N ARG A 183 11.77 18.68 4.52
CA ARG A 183 11.02 18.36 3.29
C ARG A 183 10.59 16.89 3.21
N TYR A 184 11.18 16.03 4.03
CA TYR A 184 10.76 14.64 4.08
C TYR A 184 9.41 14.50 4.79
N GLY A 185 8.55 13.62 4.23
CA GLY A 185 7.39 13.07 4.90
C GLY A 185 7.71 11.70 5.48
N TYR A 186 7.01 11.34 6.54
CA TYR A 186 7.06 9.98 7.09
C TYR A 186 6.20 9.05 6.24
N PHE A 187 6.70 7.85 6.03
CA PHE A 187 5.97 6.82 5.30
C PHE A 187 4.89 6.20 6.18
N HIS A 188 3.73 6.00 5.59
CA HIS A 188 2.58 5.36 6.25
C HIS A 188 2.01 4.26 5.40
N ALA A 189 1.46 3.23 6.05
CA ALA A 189 0.60 2.25 5.40
C ALA A 189 -0.49 1.76 6.35
N THR A 190 -1.70 1.64 5.85
CA THR A 190 -2.83 1.16 6.63
C THR A 190 -3.59 0.07 5.90
N PHE A 191 -3.89 -0.99 6.62
CA PHE A 191 -4.76 -2.06 6.16
C PHE A 191 -6.20 -1.79 6.58
N ARG A 192 -7.12 -2.06 5.67
CA ARG A 192 -8.55 -2.04 5.96
C ARG A 192 -9.23 -3.19 5.22
N ARG A 193 -10.17 -3.83 5.89
CA ARG A 193 -11.00 -4.87 5.32
C ARG A 193 -12.46 -4.52 5.48
N ARG A 194 -13.25 -4.77 4.45
CA ARG A 194 -14.68 -4.59 4.41
C ARG A 194 -15.35 -5.79 3.79
N THR A 195 -16.34 -6.33 4.48
CA THR A 195 -17.22 -7.37 3.95
C THR A 195 -18.61 -6.80 3.86
N PHE A 196 -19.18 -6.79 2.68
CA PHE A 196 -20.51 -6.22 2.42
C PHE A 196 -21.22 -6.96 1.28
N ARG A 197 -22.52 -6.78 1.22
CA ARG A 197 -23.30 -7.19 0.04
C ARG A 197 -23.22 -6.08 -0.99
N LEU A 198 -22.97 -6.45 -2.23
CA LEU A 198 -23.01 -5.52 -3.35
C LEU A 198 -24.46 -5.27 -3.75
N LEU A 199 -24.97 -4.13 -3.34
CA LEU A 199 -26.34 -3.68 -3.59
C LEU A 199 -26.29 -2.40 -4.44
N ARG A 200 -27.46 -2.01 -4.95
CA ARG A 200 -27.62 -0.83 -5.80
C ARG A 200 -27.02 0.45 -5.21
N ASP A 201 -27.18 0.67 -3.93
CA ASP A 201 -26.75 1.90 -3.26
C ASP A 201 -25.45 1.71 -2.45
N THR A 202 -24.66 0.67 -2.79
CA THR A 202 -23.41 0.39 -2.09
C THR A 202 -22.38 1.46 -2.40
N SER A 203 -21.92 2.13 -1.35
CA SER A 203 -20.87 3.14 -1.41
C SER A 203 -19.97 3.01 -0.19
N GLU A 204 -18.69 2.71 -0.40
CA GLU A 204 -17.76 2.38 0.67
C GLU A 204 -16.56 3.34 0.70
N LEU A 205 -16.25 3.85 1.90
CA LEU A 205 -15.04 4.64 2.15
C LEU A 205 -13.88 3.69 2.45
N PHE A 206 -12.89 3.62 1.57
CA PHE A 206 -11.71 2.76 1.73
C PHE A 206 -10.55 3.45 2.44
N PHE A 207 -10.39 4.74 2.23
CA PHE A 207 -9.28 5.49 2.81
C PHE A 207 -9.67 6.93 3.10
N GLU A 208 -9.20 7.45 4.22
CA GLU A 208 -9.31 8.86 4.59
C GLU A 208 -8.07 9.26 5.40
N VAL A 209 -7.47 10.38 5.07
CA VAL A 209 -6.35 10.96 5.82
C VAL A 209 -6.50 12.46 5.92
N ARG A 210 -6.04 13.02 7.05
CA ARG A 210 -5.94 14.46 7.29
C ARG A 210 -4.50 14.86 7.54
N GLY A 211 -4.14 16.07 7.14
CA GLY A 211 -2.78 16.59 7.20
C GLY A 211 -2.28 16.97 5.82
N SER A 212 -0.97 17.11 5.67
CA SER A 212 -0.31 17.41 4.41
C SER A 212 0.57 16.25 3.98
N GLY A 213 0.45 15.86 2.70
CA GLY A 213 1.20 14.71 2.20
C GLY A 213 0.88 14.33 0.77
N HIS A 214 1.15 13.09 0.42
CA HIS A 214 0.78 12.53 -0.87
C HIS A 214 0.58 11.02 -0.80
N LEU A 215 -0.46 10.54 -1.47
CA LEU A 215 -0.70 9.12 -1.67
C LEU A 215 0.29 8.59 -2.71
N LEU A 216 0.96 7.49 -2.35
CA LEU A 216 1.95 6.83 -3.19
C LEU A 216 1.39 5.63 -3.93
N GLY A 217 0.41 4.94 -3.35
CA GLY A 217 -0.18 3.78 -3.98
C GLY A 217 -1.20 3.06 -3.12
N ARG A 218 -1.74 2.01 -3.69
CA ARG A 218 -2.66 1.11 -3.00
C ARG A 218 -2.64 -0.27 -3.62
N GLN A 219 -3.07 -1.23 -2.83
CA GLN A 219 -3.36 -2.58 -3.30
C GLN A 219 -4.71 -3.04 -2.76
N PHE A 220 -5.41 -3.88 -3.52
CA PHE A 220 -6.64 -4.54 -3.10
C PHE A 220 -6.51 -6.05 -3.26
N SER A 221 -7.06 -6.76 -2.27
CA SER A 221 -7.41 -8.17 -2.37
C SER A 221 -8.91 -8.30 -2.29
N VAL A 222 -9.52 -8.82 -3.33
CA VAL A 222 -10.96 -8.91 -3.46
C VAL A 222 -11.37 -10.37 -3.57
N THR A 223 -12.34 -10.78 -2.77
CA THR A 223 -12.92 -12.13 -2.82
C THR A 223 -14.43 -12.02 -2.88
N THR A 224 -15.07 -12.82 -3.74
CA THR A 224 -16.54 -12.84 -3.84
C THR A 224 -17.06 -14.27 -3.94
N ASP A 225 -18.22 -14.51 -3.37
CA ASP A 225 -18.90 -15.83 -3.41
C ASP A 225 -19.77 -16.03 -4.65
N ASP A 226 -19.89 -15.00 -5.48
CA ASP A 226 -20.69 -15.11 -6.69
C ASP A 226 -19.86 -15.75 -7.82
N PRO A 227 -20.13 -17.02 -8.18
CA PRO A 227 -19.42 -17.70 -9.26
C PRO A 227 -19.70 -17.11 -10.65
N LEU A 228 -20.70 -16.24 -10.74
CA LEU A 228 -21.12 -15.61 -11.99
C LEU A 228 -20.35 -14.32 -12.27
N PHE A 229 -19.67 -13.77 -11.30
CA PHE A 229 -18.72 -12.68 -11.50
C PHE A 229 -17.42 -13.17 -12.15
N ARG A 230 -17.53 -14.07 -13.11
CA ARG A 230 -16.38 -14.46 -13.95
C ARG A 230 -15.73 -13.23 -14.53
N GLY A 231 -14.52 -12.94 -14.09
CA GLY A 231 -13.79 -11.74 -14.47
C GLY A 231 -14.05 -10.52 -13.57
N PHE A 232 -14.71 -10.66 -12.43
CA PHE A 232 -14.95 -9.60 -11.45
C PHE A 232 -15.68 -8.37 -11.99
N TYR A 233 -16.44 -8.53 -13.06
CA TYR A 233 -17.00 -7.42 -13.80
C TYR A 233 -17.78 -6.44 -12.90
N TYR A 234 -18.84 -6.91 -12.22
CA TYR A 234 -19.64 -6.01 -11.39
C TYR A 234 -18.94 -5.55 -10.12
N VAL A 235 -18.15 -6.41 -9.50
CA VAL A 235 -17.41 -6.08 -8.28
C VAL A 235 -16.40 -4.96 -8.52
N MET A 236 -15.89 -4.85 -9.75
CA MET A 236 -14.89 -3.86 -10.14
C MET A 236 -15.46 -2.67 -10.94
N GLU A 237 -16.78 -2.60 -11.13
CA GLU A 237 -17.44 -1.48 -11.83
C GLU A 237 -17.67 -0.25 -10.95
N GLY A 238 -17.38 -0.30 -9.65
CA GLY A 238 -17.57 0.85 -8.77
C GLY A 238 -16.72 2.05 -9.15
N ASN A 239 -17.35 3.24 -9.24
CA ASN A 239 -16.66 4.50 -9.44
C ASN A 239 -15.68 4.76 -8.30
N ASN A 240 -14.43 5.05 -8.63
CA ASN A 240 -13.45 5.43 -7.63
C ASN A 240 -13.38 6.96 -7.53
N GLU A 241 -13.98 7.49 -6.48
CA GLU A 241 -14.11 8.92 -6.23
C GLU A 241 -13.08 9.36 -5.20
N VAL A 242 -12.21 10.27 -5.60
CA VAL A 242 -11.15 10.80 -4.72
C VAL A 242 -11.43 12.25 -4.41
N ALA A 243 -11.71 12.55 -3.15
CA ALA A 243 -11.79 13.92 -2.67
C ALA A 243 -10.41 14.40 -2.17
N ILE A 244 -10.02 15.60 -2.55
CA ILE A 244 -8.75 16.21 -2.19
C ILE A 244 -8.99 17.63 -1.69
N ASP A 245 -8.59 17.92 -0.44
CA ASP A 245 -8.63 19.25 0.17
C ASP A 245 -10.05 19.89 0.18
N GLY A 246 -11.08 19.05 0.27
CA GLY A 246 -12.49 19.46 0.26
C GLY A 246 -13.07 19.62 -1.15
N ARG A 247 -12.31 19.32 -2.19
CA ARG A 247 -12.81 19.20 -3.55
C ARG A 247 -13.26 17.77 -3.78
N GLU A 248 -14.57 17.57 -3.78
CA GLU A 248 -15.18 16.28 -4.09
C GLU A 248 -14.82 15.84 -5.53
N ARG A 249 -14.55 14.55 -5.69
CA ARG A 249 -14.28 13.93 -6.98
C ARG A 249 -13.19 14.66 -7.78
N ALA A 250 -12.14 15.07 -7.06
CA ALA A 250 -10.95 15.67 -7.67
C ALA A 250 -10.28 14.72 -8.68
N LEU A 251 -10.33 13.41 -8.41
CA LEU A 251 -10.13 12.34 -9.37
C LEU A 251 -11.40 11.47 -9.34
N ASP A 252 -11.85 11.08 -10.51
CA ASP A 252 -13.11 10.35 -10.71
C ASP A 252 -12.88 9.29 -11.78
N TYR A 253 -12.65 8.04 -11.34
CA TYR A 253 -12.43 6.91 -12.24
C TYR A 253 -13.76 6.18 -12.45
N LEU A 254 -14.11 5.92 -13.70
CA LEU A 254 -15.38 5.32 -14.07
C LEU A 254 -15.58 3.92 -13.49
N GLY A 255 -14.50 3.12 -13.42
CA GLY A 255 -14.51 1.78 -12.83
C GLY A 255 -13.32 1.57 -11.90
N THR A 256 -13.38 0.54 -11.07
CA THR A 256 -12.25 0.20 -10.21
C THR A 256 -11.08 -0.28 -11.05
N GLU A 257 -11.30 -1.07 -12.11
CA GLU A 257 -10.24 -1.48 -13.02
C GLU A 257 -9.54 -0.30 -13.68
N ASP A 258 -10.28 0.75 -14.13
CA ASP A 258 -9.71 1.97 -14.69
C ASP A 258 -8.81 2.67 -13.68
N SER A 259 -9.23 2.68 -12.41
CA SER A 259 -8.44 3.27 -11.33
C SER A 259 -7.11 2.52 -11.11
N PHE A 260 -6.99 1.27 -11.56
CA PHE A 260 -5.78 0.47 -11.57
C PHE A 260 -5.11 0.37 -12.94
N THR A 261 -5.54 1.15 -13.92
CA THR A 261 -5.02 1.18 -15.30
C THR A 261 -5.32 -0.08 -16.13
N PHE A 262 -6.34 -0.81 -15.77
CA PHE A 262 -6.86 -1.91 -16.59
C PHE A 262 -8.16 -1.48 -17.27
N SER A 263 -8.57 -2.23 -18.29
CA SER A 263 -9.80 -1.96 -19.04
C SER A 263 -10.43 -3.28 -19.48
N TRP A 264 -11.76 -3.30 -19.55
CA TRP A 264 -12.53 -4.46 -20.01
C TRP A 264 -12.38 -5.71 -19.13
N GLY A 265 -12.27 -5.52 -17.82
CA GLY A 265 -12.20 -6.58 -16.82
C GLY A 265 -10.83 -7.26 -16.74
N PHE A 266 -10.78 -8.38 -16.02
CA PHE A 266 -9.56 -9.07 -15.61
C PHE A 266 -9.55 -10.48 -16.22
N ARG A 267 -8.70 -10.72 -17.20
CA ARG A 267 -8.69 -11.96 -17.95
C ARG A 267 -7.50 -12.88 -17.66
N LYS A 268 -6.39 -12.30 -17.24
CA LYS A 268 -5.15 -13.01 -16.91
C LYS A 268 -4.28 -12.18 -15.99
N THR A 269 -3.41 -12.84 -15.26
CA THR A 269 -2.39 -12.17 -14.45
C THR A 269 -1.47 -11.30 -15.30
N TYR A 270 -1.09 -10.16 -14.74
CA TYR A 270 -0.16 -9.23 -15.33
C TYR A 270 0.56 -8.47 -14.22
N THR A 271 1.84 -8.23 -14.38
CA THR A 271 2.63 -7.38 -13.48
C THR A 271 3.46 -6.39 -14.26
N GLY A 272 3.38 -5.12 -13.87
CA GLY A 272 4.16 -4.02 -14.43
C GLY A 272 4.78 -3.20 -13.31
N ARG A 273 5.59 -2.20 -13.69
CA ARG A 273 6.32 -1.38 -12.73
C ARG A 273 5.41 -0.60 -11.78
N PHE A 274 4.28 -0.09 -12.28
CA PHE A 274 3.39 0.82 -11.55
C PHE A 274 2.04 0.20 -11.21
N ALA A 275 1.61 -0.79 -11.94
CA ALA A 275 0.34 -1.48 -11.71
C ALA A 275 0.47 -2.94 -12.09
N GLY A 276 -0.29 -3.78 -11.42
CA GLY A 276 -0.29 -5.20 -11.68
C GLY A 276 -1.49 -5.90 -11.04
N MET A 277 -1.73 -7.09 -11.52
CA MET A 277 -2.77 -8.00 -11.10
C MET A 277 -2.15 -9.38 -10.97
N PRO A 278 -1.44 -9.64 -9.85
CA PRO A 278 -0.69 -10.89 -9.68
C PRO A 278 -1.58 -12.11 -9.46
N LEU A 279 -2.82 -11.93 -9.02
CA LEU A 279 -3.78 -13.02 -8.79
C LEU A 279 -5.10 -12.73 -9.50
N VAL A 280 -5.59 -13.69 -10.29
CA VAL A 280 -6.96 -13.76 -10.80
C VAL A 280 -7.40 -15.21 -10.76
N GLU A 281 -8.26 -15.55 -9.83
CA GLU A 281 -8.84 -16.88 -9.69
C GLU A 281 -10.36 -16.79 -9.91
N PRO A 282 -10.90 -17.32 -11.00
CA PRO A 282 -12.33 -17.46 -11.17
C PRO A 282 -12.82 -18.48 -10.14
N GLY A 283 -13.89 -18.15 -9.41
CA GLY A 283 -14.49 -19.10 -8.46
C GLY A 283 -15.06 -20.32 -9.20
N GLU A 284 -14.69 -21.51 -8.75
CA GLU A 284 -15.20 -22.78 -9.28
C GLU A 284 -15.49 -23.76 -8.14
N GLY A 285 -16.52 -24.62 -8.32
CA GLY A 285 -16.79 -25.72 -7.41
C GLY A 285 -17.06 -25.31 -5.96
N GLY A 286 -17.60 -24.11 -5.73
CA GLY A 286 -17.85 -23.58 -4.38
C GLY A 286 -16.68 -22.81 -3.77
N THR A 287 -15.55 -22.69 -4.49
CA THR A 287 -14.43 -21.80 -4.12
C THR A 287 -14.78 -20.37 -4.52
N PRO A 288 -14.56 -19.37 -3.66
CA PRO A 288 -14.76 -17.97 -4.02
C PRO A 288 -13.82 -17.52 -5.14
N ALA A 289 -14.28 -16.60 -5.97
CA ALA A 289 -13.42 -15.90 -6.90
C ALA A 289 -12.48 -14.97 -6.12
N SER A 290 -11.23 -14.88 -6.50
CA SER A 290 -10.21 -14.07 -5.82
C SER A 290 -9.37 -13.25 -6.80
N LEU A 291 -9.10 -12.00 -6.44
CA LEU A 291 -8.32 -11.05 -7.20
C LEU A 291 -7.32 -10.34 -6.28
N SER A 292 -6.08 -10.19 -6.71
CA SER A 292 -5.14 -9.23 -6.14
C SER A 292 -4.72 -8.23 -7.20
N ILE A 293 -4.71 -6.95 -6.84
CA ILE A 293 -4.42 -5.86 -7.76
C ILE A 293 -3.72 -4.71 -7.03
N PHE A 294 -2.71 -4.11 -7.65
CA PHE A 294 -2.00 -2.96 -7.08
C PHE A 294 -1.79 -1.84 -8.10
N ARG A 295 -1.63 -0.61 -7.60
CA ARG A 295 -1.16 0.54 -8.37
C ARG A 295 -0.31 1.45 -7.50
N PHE A 296 0.87 1.80 -8.00
CA PHE A 296 1.76 2.82 -7.45
C PHE A 296 1.75 4.09 -8.30
N HIS A 297 1.81 5.22 -7.63
CA HIS A 297 1.82 6.56 -8.20
C HIS A 297 3.18 7.24 -8.00
N ASP A 298 4.27 6.46 -7.89
CA ASP A 298 5.61 6.96 -7.65
C ASP A 298 6.11 7.93 -8.74
N HIS A 299 5.61 7.78 -9.98
CA HIS A 299 5.85 8.72 -11.07
C HIS A 299 4.99 10.00 -10.98
N MET A 300 3.84 9.97 -10.30
CA MET A 300 2.93 11.11 -10.11
C MET A 300 2.12 10.95 -8.82
N PRO A 301 2.70 11.20 -7.65
CA PRO A 301 1.99 11.09 -6.37
C PRO A 301 0.76 11.99 -6.29
N ILE A 302 -0.31 11.48 -5.68
CA ILE A 302 -1.55 12.25 -5.49
C ILE A 302 -1.42 13.12 -4.24
N ARG A 303 -1.20 14.42 -4.44
CA ARG A 303 -0.86 15.37 -3.38
C ARG A 303 -2.10 15.95 -2.71
N PHE A 304 -2.01 16.13 -1.38
CA PHE A 304 -3.02 16.82 -0.57
C PHE A 304 -2.33 17.73 0.45
N ARG A 305 -3.03 18.80 0.86
CA ARG A 305 -2.53 19.77 1.84
C ARG A 305 -3.31 19.73 3.16
N ARG A 306 -4.54 19.22 3.14
CA ARG A 306 -5.42 19.15 4.31
C ARG A 306 -6.06 17.77 4.47
N SER A 307 -6.46 17.15 3.38
CA SER A 307 -7.13 15.85 3.44
C SER A 307 -7.17 15.15 2.07
N LEU A 308 -7.23 13.83 2.13
CA LEU A 308 -7.55 12.98 0.99
C LEU A 308 -8.48 11.87 1.47
N SER A 309 -9.53 11.58 0.69
CA SER A 309 -10.36 10.40 0.89
C SER A 309 -10.57 9.65 -0.42
N TRP A 310 -10.70 8.32 -0.32
CA TRP A 310 -10.93 7.40 -1.44
C TRP A 310 -12.18 6.58 -1.17
N ARG A 311 -13.18 6.78 -1.99
CA ARG A 311 -14.47 6.08 -1.94
C ARG A 311 -14.67 5.27 -3.20
N ILE A 312 -15.33 4.13 -3.09
CA ILE A 312 -15.85 3.39 -4.25
C ILE A 312 -17.37 3.38 -4.14
N ASP A 313 -18.02 3.80 -5.20
CA ASP A 313 -19.47 3.94 -5.30
C ASP A 313 -20.00 3.07 -6.44
N TRP A 314 -20.79 2.07 -6.10
CA TRP A 314 -21.43 1.17 -7.08
C TRP A 314 -22.86 1.60 -7.43
N GLY A 315 -23.44 2.51 -6.66
CA GLY A 315 -24.86 2.84 -6.73
C GLY A 315 -25.24 3.97 -7.68
N GLN A 316 -24.27 4.56 -8.34
CA GLN A 316 -24.53 5.80 -9.07
C GLN A 316 -25.18 5.55 -10.44
N GLU A 317 -26.13 6.44 -10.78
CA GLU A 317 -26.75 6.52 -12.10
C GLU A 317 -25.76 6.80 -13.25
N ARG A 318 -24.48 6.91 -12.95
CA ARG A 318 -23.41 7.30 -13.88
C ARG A 318 -22.67 6.14 -14.49
N HIS A 319 -22.93 4.94 -14.06
CA HIS A 319 -22.39 3.77 -14.75
C HIS A 319 -22.89 3.72 -16.17
N MET A 320 -22.02 3.39 -17.10
CA MET A 320 -22.37 3.24 -18.52
C MET A 320 -23.54 2.29 -18.73
N HIS A 321 -23.80 1.41 -17.78
CA HIS A 321 -24.82 0.37 -17.86
C HIS A 321 -26.11 0.71 -17.13
N GLY A 322 -26.20 1.87 -16.48
CA GLY A 322 -27.37 2.25 -15.70
C GLY A 322 -27.63 1.34 -14.50
N SER A 323 -28.25 1.87 -13.45
CA SER A 323 -28.57 1.09 -12.25
C SER A 323 -29.45 -0.14 -12.53
N LYS A 324 -30.32 -0.04 -13.53
CA LYS A 324 -31.22 -1.13 -13.92
C LYS A 324 -30.48 -2.30 -14.56
N ASP A 325 -29.49 -2.04 -15.41
CA ASP A 325 -28.69 -3.10 -16.03
C ASP A 325 -27.79 -3.80 -15.00
N PHE A 326 -27.32 -3.07 -14.02
CA PHE A 326 -26.55 -3.62 -12.90
C PHE A 326 -27.42 -4.57 -12.06
N GLU A 327 -28.63 -4.14 -11.64
CA GLU A 327 -29.57 -4.97 -10.88
C GLU A 327 -30.07 -6.17 -11.70
N ASP A 328 -30.44 -5.96 -12.96
CA ASP A 328 -30.85 -7.01 -13.86
C ASP A 328 -29.71 -7.99 -14.16
N GLY A 329 -28.47 -7.51 -14.18
CA GLY A 329 -27.27 -8.31 -14.34
C GLY A 329 -27.04 -9.20 -13.12
N ILE A 330 -27.05 -8.64 -11.91
CA ILE A 330 -26.94 -9.37 -10.65
C ILE A 330 -28.09 -10.34 -10.51
N GLY A 331 -29.34 -9.89 -10.66
CA GLY A 331 -30.52 -10.72 -10.50
C GLY A 331 -30.64 -11.85 -11.52
N ARG A 332 -30.25 -11.61 -12.77
CA ARG A 332 -30.26 -12.66 -13.82
C ARG A 332 -29.17 -13.69 -13.66
N GLN A 333 -28.02 -13.27 -13.13
CA GLN A 333 -26.87 -14.13 -13.03
C GLN A 333 -26.83 -14.92 -11.72
N SER A 334 -27.22 -14.34 -10.61
CA SER A 334 -27.18 -15.03 -9.32
C SER A 334 -28.42 -15.86 -9.04
N GLY A 335 -29.57 -15.49 -9.59
CA GLY A 335 -30.86 -16.12 -9.25
C GLY A 335 -31.21 -16.03 -7.76
N ASP A 336 -30.35 -15.42 -6.96
CA ASP A 336 -30.42 -15.34 -5.51
C ASP A 336 -29.86 -14.00 -5.03
N PRO A 337 -30.72 -13.05 -4.66
CA PRO A 337 -30.30 -11.74 -4.18
C PRO A 337 -29.56 -11.80 -2.83
N GLU A 338 -29.57 -12.91 -2.12
CA GLU A 338 -28.80 -13.09 -0.89
C GLU A 338 -27.33 -13.43 -1.16
N ARG A 339 -26.95 -13.71 -2.38
CA ARG A 339 -25.54 -13.82 -2.81
C ARG A 339 -24.94 -12.48 -3.11
N CYS A 340 -23.90 -12.24 -3.63
CA CYS A 340 -23.23 -10.97 -3.90
C CYS A 340 -22.49 -10.41 -2.67
N TRP A 341 -21.96 -11.27 -1.85
CA TRP A 341 -21.04 -10.90 -0.80
C TRP A 341 -19.65 -10.64 -1.39
N VAL A 342 -19.07 -9.57 -0.95
CA VAL A 342 -17.74 -9.15 -1.37
C VAL A 342 -16.90 -8.87 -0.13
N ASP A 343 -15.69 -9.41 -0.13
CA ASP A 343 -14.66 -9.14 0.84
C ASP A 343 -13.57 -8.32 0.15
N TYR A 344 -13.47 -7.05 0.52
CA TYR A 344 -12.45 -6.12 0.07
C TYR A 344 -11.43 -5.88 1.18
N ALA A 345 -10.21 -6.34 0.98
CA ALA A 345 -9.07 -5.93 1.77
C ALA A 345 -8.22 -4.95 0.98
N SER A 346 -7.74 -3.89 1.63
CA SER A 346 -6.97 -2.84 1.00
C SER A 346 -5.79 -2.44 1.86
N VAL A 347 -4.68 -2.05 1.21
CA VAL A 347 -3.59 -1.31 1.83
C VAL A 347 -3.38 -0.03 1.03
N PHE A 348 -3.33 1.11 1.73
CA PHE A 348 -2.97 2.39 1.17
C PHE A 348 -1.61 2.81 1.70
N TYR A 349 -0.75 3.33 0.82
CA TYR A 349 0.61 3.77 1.12
C TYR A 349 0.72 5.26 0.82
N TRP A 350 1.21 6.05 1.79
CA TRP A 350 1.34 7.50 1.62
C TRP A 350 2.49 8.07 2.45
N TYR A 351 2.82 9.31 2.16
CA TYR A 351 3.71 10.12 2.99
C TYR A 351 2.93 11.30 3.56
N GLN A 352 3.23 11.65 4.81
CA GLN A 352 2.70 12.85 5.46
C GLN A 352 3.71 13.46 6.43
N SER A 353 3.46 14.70 6.85
CA SER A 353 4.36 15.48 7.71
C SER A 353 4.50 14.92 9.13
N GLU A 354 3.48 14.23 9.64
CA GLU A 354 3.45 13.71 11.00
C GLU A 354 4.00 12.28 11.06
N PRO A 355 4.79 11.93 12.10
CA PRO A 355 5.34 10.58 12.28
C PRO A 355 4.30 9.58 12.81
N GLY A 356 3.21 10.07 13.41
CA GLY A 356 2.19 9.26 14.04
C GLY A 356 1.27 8.58 13.06
N GLY A 357 0.79 7.43 13.47
CA GLY A 357 -0.13 6.64 12.69
C GLY A 357 -1.50 7.30 12.55
N TYR A 358 -2.19 6.83 11.57
CA TYR A 358 -3.54 7.19 11.22
C TYR A 358 -4.50 6.83 12.39
N ALA A 359 -5.35 7.77 12.81
CA ALA A 359 -6.23 7.61 13.98
C ALA A 359 -7.22 6.43 13.89
N HIS A 360 -7.40 5.86 12.68
CA HIS A 360 -8.27 4.72 12.43
C HIS A 360 -7.51 3.43 12.09
N ALA A 361 -6.19 3.41 12.26
CA ALA A 361 -5.39 2.21 12.10
C ALA A 361 -5.73 1.21 13.23
N ARG A 362 -6.80 0.48 13.05
CA ARG A 362 -7.21 -0.61 13.91
C ARG A 362 -7.37 -1.85 13.06
N LEU A 363 -6.61 -2.87 13.41
CA LEU A 363 -6.79 -4.18 12.79
C LEU A 363 -8.00 -4.88 13.41
N ASP A 364 -8.75 -5.59 12.57
CA ASP A 364 -9.77 -6.54 13.03
C ASP A 364 -9.14 -7.60 13.93
N ALA A 365 -9.96 -8.31 14.71
CA ALA A 365 -9.50 -9.41 15.53
C ALA A 365 -8.75 -10.45 14.66
N PRO A 366 -7.72 -11.13 15.21
CA PRO A 366 -6.89 -12.06 14.44
C PRO A 366 -7.68 -13.12 13.67
N ALA A 367 -8.72 -13.69 14.28
CA ALA A 367 -9.57 -14.69 13.64
C ALA A 367 -10.34 -14.12 12.44
N GLU A 368 -10.89 -12.91 12.57
CA GLU A 368 -11.60 -12.21 11.49
C GLU A 368 -10.66 -11.84 10.35
N ARG A 369 -9.46 -11.33 10.68
CA ARG A 369 -8.44 -10.98 9.69
C ARG A 369 -7.98 -12.17 8.85
N ARG A 370 -7.87 -13.34 9.47
CA ARG A 370 -7.41 -14.59 8.84
C ARG A 370 -8.47 -15.28 8.01
N ALA A 371 -9.76 -15.02 8.26
CA ALA A 371 -10.84 -15.60 7.48
C ALA A 371 -10.74 -15.15 6.02
N LEU A 372 -10.89 -16.07 5.07
CA LEU A 372 -10.85 -15.76 3.63
C LEU A 372 -12.03 -14.89 3.21
N MET A 373 -13.19 -15.15 3.77
CA MET A 373 -14.42 -14.39 3.53
C MET A 373 -15.34 -14.52 4.75
N LEU A 374 -15.84 -13.39 5.23
CA LEU A 374 -16.82 -13.32 6.30
C LEU A 374 -18.24 -13.48 5.73
N HIS A 375 -18.56 -14.64 5.16
CA HIS A 375 -19.93 -14.94 4.77
C HIS A 375 -20.65 -15.62 5.94
N PRO A 376 -21.90 -15.22 6.28
CA PRO A 376 -22.63 -15.81 7.42
C PRO A 376 -22.72 -17.34 7.39
N ASN A 377 -22.72 -17.92 6.19
CA ASN A 377 -22.84 -19.37 5.98
C ASN A 377 -21.51 -20.07 5.62
N ARG A 378 -20.39 -19.33 5.61
CA ARG A 378 -19.06 -19.89 5.31
C ARG A 378 -18.14 -19.77 6.51
N VAL A 379 -18.30 -20.67 7.45
CA VAL A 379 -17.29 -20.92 8.47
C VAL A 379 -16.10 -21.58 7.78
N PRO A 380 -14.87 -21.11 7.98
CA PRO A 380 -13.66 -21.78 7.49
C PRO A 380 -13.72 -23.28 7.80
N ALA A 381 -13.23 -24.12 6.90
CA ALA A 381 -13.32 -25.58 7.05
C ALA A 381 -12.68 -26.08 8.36
N GLU A 382 -11.69 -25.34 8.89
CA GLU A 382 -11.01 -25.61 10.15
C GLU A 382 -11.86 -25.27 11.40
N GLU A 383 -12.85 -24.39 11.27
CA GLU A 383 -13.76 -24.00 12.36
C GLU A 383 -15.12 -24.73 12.30
N ARG A 384 -15.34 -25.55 11.30
CA ARG A 384 -16.57 -26.35 11.26
C ARG A 384 -16.53 -27.38 12.38
N PRO A 385 -17.56 -27.43 13.26
CA PRO A 385 -17.67 -28.49 14.23
C PRO A 385 -17.55 -29.81 13.50
N ARG A 386 -16.62 -30.67 13.86
CA ARG A 386 -16.55 -32.03 13.35
C ARG A 386 -17.91 -32.66 13.63
N GLN A 387 -18.67 -32.93 12.58
CA GLN A 387 -19.92 -33.70 12.71
C GLN A 387 -19.53 -35.04 13.36
N LYS A 388 -20.04 -35.26 14.54
CA LYS A 388 -19.87 -36.52 15.28
C LYS A 388 -20.69 -37.62 14.63
#